data_7dd9d85ad5212e419031cffe9be36af0
#
_entry.id   7dd9d85ad5212e419031cffe9be36af0
#
_cell.length_a   1.000
_cell.length_b   1.000
_cell.length_c   1.000
_cell.angle_alpha   90.00
_cell.angle_beta   90.00
_cell.angle_gamma   90.00
#
_symmetry.space_group_name_H-M   'P 1'
#
loop_
_entity.id
_entity.type
_entity.pdbx_description
1 polymer ?
#
loop_
_entity_poly.entity_id
_entity_poly.type
_entity_poly.pdbx_seq_one_letter_code
_entity_poly.pdbx_strand_id
1 'polypeptide(L)'
;MRLIPSSVLLMLSALAATCVSAQRAHNSNAPIDFGADHIELQDKANRAVLSGGVSVKQADMTLNSARMTVAYTGEVVGGNPQVSRLDASGGVTVRRPDQTAKSQYAIYDLNRRVITMLGAVTLTQGGNTVNGGRLTMNLDTGRAVIDGSSVRGSGGATASGGTVTQTGGRVTGTFSVPKRN
;
A
#
# COMPACT_ATOMS: atom_id res chain seq x y z
N MET A 1 -50.66 -54.40 -25.70
CA MET A 1 -50.79 -53.68 -24.45
C MET A 1 -49.51 -53.89 -23.64
N ARG A 2 -48.52 -53.02 -23.83
CA ARG A 2 -47.24 -53.07 -23.11
C ARG A 2 -46.80 -51.67 -22.77
N LEU A 3 -46.77 -51.38 -21.49
CA LEU A 3 -46.33 -50.13 -20.87
C LEU A 3 -44.80 -49.98 -20.93
N ILE A 4 -44.33 -48.84 -21.38
CA ILE A 4 -42.92 -48.47 -21.35
C ILE A 4 -42.68 -47.57 -20.12
N PRO A 5 -41.73 -47.84 -19.24
CA PRO A 5 -41.42 -46.96 -18.14
C PRO A 5 -40.49 -45.83 -18.60
N SER A 6 -40.86 -44.59 -18.29
CA SER A 6 -40.08 -43.41 -18.50
C SER A 6 -38.82 -43.37 -17.63
N SER A 7 -37.66 -43.38 -18.24
CA SER A 7 -36.38 -43.16 -17.58
C SER A 7 -36.24 -41.69 -17.21
N VAL A 8 -36.26 -41.41 -15.93
CA VAL A 8 -35.94 -40.11 -15.36
C VAL A 8 -34.43 -39.87 -15.46
N LEU A 9 -34.03 -38.99 -16.39
CA LEU A 9 -32.64 -38.56 -16.53
C LEU A 9 -32.36 -37.48 -15.45
N LEU A 10 -31.70 -37.91 -14.38
CA LEU A 10 -31.27 -37.02 -13.29
C LEU A 10 -30.04 -36.23 -13.76
N MET A 11 -30.22 -34.98 -14.19
CA MET A 11 -29.14 -34.05 -14.45
C MET A 11 -28.54 -33.55 -13.10
N LEU A 12 -27.40 -34.10 -12.77
CA LEU A 12 -26.57 -33.65 -11.63
C LEU A 12 -25.80 -32.39 -12.07
N SER A 13 -26.35 -31.23 -11.86
CA SER A 13 -25.65 -29.95 -12.07
C SER A 13 -24.62 -29.76 -10.97
N ALA A 14 -23.34 -29.99 -11.31
CA ALA A 14 -22.20 -29.67 -10.46
C ALA A 14 -22.08 -28.15 -10.30
N LEU A 15 -22.48 -27.62 -9.15
CA LEU A 15 -22.30 -26.23 -8.76
C LEU A 15 -20.82 -26.00 -8.45
N ALA A 16 -20.05 -25.49 -9.42
CA ALA A 16 -18.67 -25.06 -9.19
C ALA A 16 -18.70 -23.82 -8.30
N ALA A 17 -18.46 -24.01 -7.00
CA ALA A 17 -18.25 -22.93 -6.07
C ALA A 17 -16.92 -22.22 -6.41
N THR A 18 -16.99 -21.10 -7.13
CA THR A 18 -15.87 -20.19 -7.32
C THR A 18 -15.57 -19.53 -5.97
N CYS A 19 -14.48 -19.91 -5.31
CA CYS A 19 -13.95 -19.21 -4.15
C CYS A 19 -13.50 -17.82 -4.59
N VAL A 20 -14.38 -16.84 -4.51
CA VAL A 20 -14.01 -15.43 -4.57
C VAL A 20 -13.23 -15.15 -3.29
N SER A 21 -11.91 -15.01 -3.40
CA SER A 21 -11.08 -14.52 -2.30
C SER A 21 -11.47 -13.07 -2.04
N ALA A 22 -12.37 -12.85 -1.08
CA ALA A 22 -12.72 -11.52 -0.62
C ALA A 22 -11.46 -10.87 -0.05
N GLN A 23 -10.93 -9.84 -0.71
CA GLN A 23 -9.87 -9.01 -0.16
C GLN A 23 -10.40 -8.41 1.13
N ARG A 24 -9.76 -8.76 2.26
CA ARG A 24 -10.15 -8.20 3.55
C ARG A 24 -9.89 -6.70 3.53
N ALA A 25 -10.93 -5.91 3.72
CA ALA A 25 -10.81 -4.47 3.90
C ALA A 25 -9.93 -4.20 5.13
N HIS A 26 -9.00 -3.27 5.01
CA HIS A 26 -8.16 -2.85 6.12
C HIS A 26 -9.01 -2.13 7.17
N ASN A 27 -8.77 -2.41 8.46
CA ASN A 27 -9.43 -1.67 9.53
C ASN A 27 -8.72 -0.33 9.77
N SER A 28 -9.07 0.69 9.00
CA SER A 28 -8.51 2.04 9.09
C SER A 28 -8.92 2.81 10.36
N ASN A 29 -9.82 2.25 11.19
CA ASN A 29 -10.21 2.81 12.49
C ASN A 29 -9.39 2.21 13.66
N ALA A 30 -8.54 1.22 13.38
CA ALA A 30 -7.67 0.67 14.41
C ALA A 30 -6.68 1.73 14.91
N PRO A 31 -6.28 1.69 16.18
CA PRO A 31 -5.24 2.57 16.69
C PRO A 31 -3.93 2.37 15.92
N ILE A 32 -3.09 3.41 15.96
CA ILE A 32 -1.77 3.41 15.33
C ILE A 32 -0.73 3.28 16.43
N ASP A 33 0.11 2.25 16.31
CA ASP A 33 1.30 2.06 17.13
C ASP A 33 2.54 2.44 16.32
N PHE A 34 3.47 3.17 16.93
CA PHE A 34 4.74 3.52 16.28
C PHE A 34 5.93 3.27 17.20
N GLY A 35 7.05 2.90 16.57
CA GLY A 35 8.35 2.77 17.20
C GLY A 35 9.43 3.38 16.31
N ALA A 36 10.47 3.93 16.94
CA ALA A 36 11.64 4.51 16.30
C ALA A 36 12.80 4.56 17.31
N ASP A 37 14.03 4.73 16.81
CA ASP A 37 15.18 4.92 17.68
C ASP A 37 15.16 6.29 18.37
N HIS A 38 14.56 7.30 17.71
CA HIS A 38 14.47 8.66 18.22
C HIS A 38 13.11 9.28 17.84
N ILE A 39 12.47 9.96 18.83
CA ILE A 39 11.21 10.71 18.67
C ILE A 39 11.41 12.11 19.24
N GLU A 40 11.19 13.11 18.39
CA GLU A 40 11.19 14.53 18.76
C GLU A 40 9.76 15.07 18.68
N LEU A 41 9.23 15.57 19.80
CA LEU A 41 7.92 16.22 19.86
C LEU A 41 8.05 17.71 19.59
N GLN A 42 7.28 18.22 18.66
CA GLN A 42 7.22 19.64 18.29
C GLN A 42 5.80 20.15 18.51
N ASP A 43 5.41 20.33 19.77
CA ASP A 43 4.04 20.62 20.18
C ASP A 43 3.48 21.90 19.55
N LYS A 44 4.29 22.98 19.47
CA LYS A 44 3.86 24.22 18.81
C LYS A 44 3.51 24.04 17.33
N ALA A 45 4.06 23.01 16.69
CA ALA A 45 3.82 22.69 15.29
C ALA A 45 2.83 21.51 15.11
N ASN A 46 2.27 20.99 16.20
CA ASN A 46 1.36 19.83 16.23
C ASN A 46 1.92 18.63 15.42
N ARG A 47 3.21 18.34 15.63
CA ARG A 47 3.86 17.23 14.94
C ARG A 47 4.92 16.56 15.80
N ALA A 48 5.16 15.29 15.50
CA ALA A 48 6.30 14.53 15.99
C ALA A 48 7.19 14.10 14.82
N VAL A 49 8.49 14.10 15.03
CA VAL A 49 9.47 13.63 14.05
C VAL A 49 10.12 12.38 14.60
N LEU A 50 9.99 11.28 13.88
CA LEU A 50 10.54 9.97 14.19
C LEU A 50 11.72 9.69 13.27
N SER A 51 12.79 9.12 13.80
CA SER A 51 13.97 8.74 13.00
C SER A 51 14.65 7.50 13.56
N GLY A 52 15.32 6.76 12.65
CA GLY A 52 15.96 5.49 12.94
C GLY A 52 14.95 4.34 13.04
N GLY A 53 14.99 3.42 12.09
CA GLY A 53 14.18 2.21 12.11
C GLY A 53 12.70 2.41 12.35
N VAL A 54 12.11 3.47 11.78
CA VAL A 54 10.72 3.83 12.04
C VAL A 54 9.78 2.74 11.58
N SER A 55 8.91 2.28 12.47
CA SER A 55 7.85 1.29 12.20
C SER A 55 6.51 1.81 12.70
N VAL A 56 5.51 1.77 11.85
CA VAL A 56 4.12 2.10 12.18
C VAL A 56 3.26 0.90 11.89
N LYS A 57 2.40 0.54 12.85
CA LYS A 57 1.43 -0.55 12.71
C LYS A 57 0.01 -0.03 12.87
N GLN A 58 -0.88 -0.46 12.00
CA GLN A 58 -2.31 -0.24 12.11
C GLN A 58 -3.04 -1.50 11.63
N ALA A 59 -3.77 -2.15 12.51
CA ALA A 59 -4.39 -3.45 12.24
C ALA A 59 -3.38 -4.45 11.61
N ASP A 60 -3.63 -4.88 10.38
CA ASP A 60 -2.82 -5.83 9.61
C ASP A 60 -1.77 -5.16 8.71
N MET A 61 -1.68 -3.83 8.74
CA MET A 61 -0.71 -3.06 7.95
C MET A 61 0.50 -2.66 8.78
N THR A 62 1.69 -2.75 8.18
CA THR A 62 2.92 -2.19 8.71
C THR A 62 3.56 -1.26 7.69
N LEU A 63 3.95 -0.06 8.12
CA LEU A 63 4.70 0.91 7.34
C LEU A 63 6.06 1.13 7.99
N ASN A 64 7.15 0.90 7.26
CA ASN A 64 8.51 1.11 7.72
C ASN A 64 9.21 2.17 6.88
N SER A 65 10.08 2.97 7.51
CA SER A 65 10.89 4.01 6.85
C SER A 65 12.11 4.37 7.70
N ALA A 66 13.06 5.13 7.14
CA ALA A 66 14.17 5.67 7.94
C ALA A 66 13.73 6.88 8.77
N ARG A 67 12.79 7.69 8.26
CA ARG A 67 12.28 8.89 8.92
C ARG A 67 10.80 9.07 8.65
N MET A 68 10.08 9.61 9.64
CA MET A 68 8.67 9.91 9.54
C MET A 68 8.31 11.19 10.29
N THR A 69 7.44 12.01 9.71
CA THR A 69 6.76 13.11 10.40
C THR A 69 5.31 12.72 10.62
N VAL A 70 4.86 12.80 11.86
CA VAL A 70 3.49 12.52 12.29
C VAL A 70 2.82 13.86 12.60
N ALA A 71 1.80 14.23 11.83
CA ALA A 71 0.96 15.38 12.15
C ALA A 71 -0.25 14.92 12.97
N TYR A 72 -0.58 15.67 14.00
CA TYR A 72 -1.70 15.37 14.89
C TYR A 72 -2.52 16.62 15.21
N THR A 73 -3.71 16.44 15.75
CA THR A 73 -4.57 17.50 16.29
C THR A 73 -4.81 17.23 17.77
N GLY A 74 -5.02 18.29 18.56
CA GLY A 74 -5.16 18.18 20.02
C GLY A 74 -3.83 18.26 20.75
N GLU A 75 -3.88 18.34 22.08
CA GLU A 75 -2.70 18.42 22.94
C GLU A 75 -2.16 17.01 23.25
N VAL A 76 -0.83 16.83 23.17
CA VAL A 76 -0.17 15.57 23.49
C VAL A 76 -0.11 15.34 24.99
N VAL A 77 0.14 16.40 25.76
CA VAL A 77 0.25 16.35 27.22
C VAL A 77 -1.12 16.64 27.84
N GLY A 78 -1.72 15.64 28.47
CA GLY A 78 -3.02 15.78 29.14
C GLY A 78 -4.25 15.83 28.22
N GLY A 79 -4.05 15.75 26.88
CA GLY A 79 -5.10 15.71 25.88
C GLY A 79 -5.30 14.33 25.26
N ASN A 80 -6.08 14.29 24.19
CA ASN A 80 -6.30 13.10 23.38
C ASN A 80 -5.89 13.40 21.92
N PRO A 81 -4.59 13.36 21.59
CA PRO A 81 -4.11 13.68 20.26
C PRO A 81 -4.62 12.69 19.22
N GLN A 82 -5.05 13.19 18.08
CA GLN A 82 -5.48 12.37 16.94
C GLN A 82 -4.52 12.57 15.79
N VAL A 83 -3.94 11.48 15.31
CA VAL A 83 -3.06 11.52 14.15
C VAL A 83 -3.88 11.76 12.90
N SER A 84 -3.48 12.74 12.11
CA SER A 84 -4.16 13.13 10.87
C SER A 84 -3.38 12.72 9.62
N ARG A 85 -2.03 12.74 9.70
CA ARG A 85 -1.16 12.47 8.56
C ARG A 85 0.20 11.93 8.98
N LEU A 86 0.74 11.01 8.17
CA LEU A 86 2.10 10.50 8.25
C LEU A 86 2.84 10.81 6.96
N ASP A 87 4.02 11.42 7.05
CA ASP A 87 4.93 11.66 5.93
C ASP A 87 6.20 10.85 6.16
N ALA A 88 6.39 9.79 5.36
CA ALA A 88 7.49 8.85 5.48
C ALA A 88 8.53 9.03 4.38
N SER A 89 9.81 8.86 4.71
CA SER A 89 10.94 9.01 3.78
C SER A 89 12.12 8.09 4.12
N GLY A 90 13.01 7.90 3.13
CA GLY A 90 14.22 7.12 3.29
C GLY A 90 14.00 5.61 3.13
N GLY A 91 13.38 5.21 2.02
CA GLY A 91 13.10 3.81 1.73
C GLY A 91 11.88 3.30 2.48
N VAL A 92 10.71 3.63 1.94
CA VAL A 92 9.43 3.26 2.56
C VAL A 92 8.99 1.88 2.10
N THR A 93 8.53 1.07 3.04
CA THR A 93 7.89 -0.22 2.76
C THR A 93 6.56 -0.30 3.48
N VAL A 94 5.48 -0.50 2.73
CA VAL A 94 4.14 -0.81 3.26
C VAL A 94 3.86 -2.29 3.03
N ARG A 95 3.54 -3.01 4.10
CA ARG A 95 3.18 -4.44 4.06
C ARG A 95 1.76 -4.63 4.56
N ARG A 96 1.02 -5.46 3.84
CA ARG A 96 -0.26 -6.05 4.22
C ARG A 96 -0.17 -7.57 3.99
N PRO A 97 -1.11 -8.38 4.49
CA PRO A 97 -1.04 -9.84 4.37
C PRO A 97 -0.91 -10.34 2.93
N ASP A 98 -1.52 -9.66 1.97
CA ASP A 98 -1.63 -10.04 0.56
C ASP A 98 -0.70 -9.26 -0.37
N GLN A 99 -0.07 -8.16 0.14
CA GLN A 99 0.71 -7.27 -0.72
C GLN A 99 1.83 -6.53 0.00
N THR A 100 2.88 -6.21 -0.75
CA THR A 100 3.99 -5.36 -0.31
C THR A 100 4.23 -4.27 -1.33
N ALA A 101 4.24 -3.02 -0.87
CA ALA A 101 4.62 -1.88 -1.69
C ALA A 101 5.92 -1.24 -1.16
N LYS A 102 6.80 -0.82 -2.08
CA LYS A 102 8.04 -0.12 -1.76
C LYS A 102 8.14 1.17 -2.55
N SER A 103 8.76 2.20 -1.97
CA SER A 103 9.01 3.49 -2.61
C SER A 103 10.08 4.28 -1.87
N GLN A 104 10.41 5.48 -2.34
CA GLN A 104 11.31 6.38 -1.61
C GLN A 104 10.56 7.21 -0.57
N TYR A 105 9.32 7.60 -0.87
CA TYR A 105 8.48 8.43 -0.01
C TYR A 105 7.06 7.86 0.05
N ALA A 106 6.39 8.11 1.18
CA ALA A 106 4.95 7.85 1.29
C ALA A 106 4.27 8.90 2.16
N ILE A 107 3.03 9.18 1.83
CA ILE A 107 2.12 10.02 2.58
C ILE A 107 0.90 9.18 2.92
N TYR A 108 0.58 9.05 4.20
CA TYR A 108 -0.66 8.44 4.65
C TYR A 108 -1.57 9.53 5.23
N ASP A 109 -2.63 9.84 4.52
CA ASP A 109 -3.73 10.70 4.98
C ASP A 109 -4.75 9.82 5.70
N LEU A 110 -4.78 9.92 7.04
CA LEU A 110 -5.64 9.09 7.87
C LEU A 110 -7.11 9.49 7.74
N ASN A 111 -7.39 10.78 7.55
CA ASN A 111 -8.76 11.28 7.40
C ASN A 111 -9.41 10.75 6.12
N ARG A 112 -8.63 10.65 5.04
CA ARG A 112 -9.07 10.13 3.74
C ARG A 112 -8.85 8.64 3.58
N ARG A 113 -8.07 8.03 4.50
CA ARG A 113 -7.67 6.62 4.46
C ARG A 113 -6.96 6.24 3.17
N VAL A 114 -6.09 7.13 2.71
CA VAL A 114 -5.36 7.00 1.45
C VAL A 114 -3.86 7.04 1.71
N ILE A 115 -3.14 6.06 1.18
CA ILE A 115 -1.69 6.07 1.11
C ILE A 115 -1.27 6.44 -0.31
N THR A 116 -0.42 7.47 -0.43
CA THR A 116 0.24 7.84 -1.69
C THR A 116 1.73 7.56 -1.55
N MET A 117 2.26 6.70 -2.40
CA MET A 117 3.68 6.35 -2.45
C MET A 117 4.33 6.94 -3.70
N LEU A 118 5.55 7.45 -3.58
CA LEU A 118 6.24 8.22 -4.61
C LEU A 118 7.70 7.78 -4.74
N GLY A 119 8.19 7.77 -5.99
CA GLY A 119 9.59 7.52 -6.33
C GLY A 119 9.93 6.02 -6.37
N ALA A 120 10.21 5.51 -7.57
CA ALA A 120 10.58 4.12 -7.85
C ALA A 120 9.65 3.11 -7.13
N VAL A 121 8.34 3.26 -7.37
CA VAL A 121 7.33 2.42 -6.72
C VAL A 121 7.36 1.01 -7.28
N THR A 122 7.36 0.02 -6.39
CA THR A 122 7.14 -1.39 -6.70
C THR A 122 6.01 -1.93 -5.84
N LEU A 123 4.98 -2.49 -6.46
CA LEU A 123 3.90 -3.21 -5.79
C LEU A 123 3.98 -4.69 -6.14
N THR A 124 4.06 -5.55 -5.12
CA THR A 124 4.03 -7.01 -5.26
C THR A 124 2.79 -7.55 -4.58
N GLN A 125 2.01 -8.36 -5.31
CA GLN A 125 0.80 -9.01 -4.80
C GLN A 125 0.65 -10.40 -5.42
N GLY A 126 0.49 -11.44 -4.61
CA GLY A 126 0.26 -12.80 -5.08
C GLY A 126 1.31 -13.32 -6.07
N GLY A 127 2.58 -12.92 -5.95
CA GLY A 127 3.65 -13.27 -6.88
C GLY A 127 3.76 -12.37 -8.12
N ASN A 128 2.80 -11.47 -8.35
CA ASN A 128 2.82 -10.48 -9.43
C ASN A 128 3.50 -9.20 -8.95
N THR A 129 4.25 -8.55 -9.84
CA THR A 129 4.96 -7.30 -9.52
C THR A 129 4.63 -6.23 -10.57
N VAL A 130 4.30 -5.04 -10.10
CA VAL A 130 4.04 -3.85 -10.92
C VAL A 130 4.95 -2.73 -10.47
N ASN A 131 5.59 -2.04 -11.43
CA ASN A 131 6.47 -0.91 -11.17
C ASN A 131 5.89 0.38 -11.76
N GLY A 132 6.11 1.50 -11.06
CA GLY A 132 5.64 2.82 -11.49
C GLY A 132 6.34 3.96 -10.75
N GLY A 133 5.90 5.18 -10.99
CA GLY A 133 6.41 6.37 -10.33
C GLY A 133 5.59 6.81 -9.12
N ARG A 134 4.29 6.48 -9.13
CA ARG A 134 3.33 6.79 -8.06
C ARG A 134 2.38 5.63 -7.87
N LEU A 135 2.08 5.33 -6.61
CA LEU A 135 0.99 4.43 -6.20
C LEU A 135 0.04 5.21 -5.29
N THR A 136 -1.25 5.15 -5.58
CA THR A 136 -2.30 5.64 -4.69
C THR A 136 -3.16 4.45 -4.26
N MET A 137 -3.24 4.21 -2.96
CA MET A 137 -3.99 3.10 -2.37
C MET A 137 -5.07 3.64 -1.43
N ASN A 138 -6.32 3.31 -1.70
CA ASN A 138 -7.43 3.54 -0.78
C ASN A 138 -7.59 2.32 0.13
N LEU A 139 -7.45 2.51 1.45
CA LEU A 139 -7.42 1.42 2.42
C LEU A 139 -8.80 0.83 2.70
N ASP A 140 -9.87 1.62 2.56
CA ASP A 140 -11.24 1.14 2.79
C ASP A 140 -11.73 0.24 1.66
N THR A 141 -11.43 0.65 0.41
CA THR A 141 -11.88 -0.09 -0.77
C THR A 141 -10.86 -1.12 -1.26
N GLY A 142 -9.61 -1.06 -0.77
CA GLY A 142 -8.49 -1.87 -1.26
C GLY A 142 -8.03 -1.49 -2.68
N ARG A 143 -8.59 -0.43 -3.28
CA ARG A 143 -8.22 0.00 -4.64
C ARG A 143 -6.81 0.58 -4.66
N ALA A 144 -5.97 0.05 -5.54
CA ALA A 144 -4.64 0.56 -5.84
C ALA A 144 -4.55 1.05 -7.29
N VAL A 145 -3.99 2.23 -7.49
CA VAL A 145 -3.75 2.82 -8.81
C VAL A 145 -2.26 3.15 -8.91
N ILE A 146 -1.61 2.66 -9.96
CA ILE A 146 -0.20 2.93 -10.23
C ILE A 146 -0.09 3.76 -11.50
N ASP A 147 0.59 4.90 -11.37
CA ASP A 147 0.88 5.81 -12.47
C ASP A 147 2.36 5.73 -12.85
N GLY A 148 2.64 5.83 -14.15
CA GLY A 148 4.01 5.83 -14.67
C GLY A 148 4.77 7.15 -14.49
N SER A 149 4.11 8.23 -14.11
CA SER A 149 4.75 9.54 -13.92
C SER A 149 5.64 9.54 -12.67
N SER A 150 6.95 9.60 -12.87
CA SER A 150 7.89 9.94 -11.80
C SER A 150 7.66 11.39 -11.39
N VAL A 151 7.50 11.66 -10.10
CA VAL A 151 7.62 13.03 -9.58
C VAL A 151 9.08 13.41 -9.77
N ARG A 152 9.35 14.33 -10.70
CA ARG A 152 10.67 14.96 -10.85
C ARG A 152 10.91 15.78 -9.58
N GLY A 153 11.68 15.24 -8.66
CA GLY A 153 12.34 16.07 -7.67
C GLY A 153 13.34 16.95 -8.43
N SER A 154 13.17 18.27 -8.38
CA SER A 154 14.18 19.20 -8.86
C SER A 154 15.35 19.18 -7.88
N GLY A 155 16.23 18.22 -8.04
CA GLY A 155 17.53 18.12 -7.40
C GLY A 155 18.55 17.98 -8.50
N GLY A 156 19.09 19.09 -8.99
CA GLY A 156 20.20 19.09 -9.91
C GLY A 156 21.42 18.46 -9.26
N ALA A 157 21.73 17.23 -9.65
CA ALA A 157 23.06 16.68 -9.49
C ALA A 157 23.62 16.47 -10.89
N THR A 158 24.46 17.38 -11.31
CA THR A 158 25.40 17.18 -12.41
C THR A 158 26.39 16.10 -12.01
N ALA A 159 26.13 14.86 -12.43
CA ALA A 159 27.11 13.80 -12.45
C ALA A 159 27.55 13.60 -13.91
N SER A 160 28.80 13.90 -14.14
CA SER A 160 29.53 13.70 -15.40
C SER A 160 29.51 12.21 -15.78
N GLY A 161 29.09 11.91 -17.03
CA GLY A 161 29.39 10.65 -17.72
C GLY A 161 28.42 9.53 -17.50
N GLY A 162 27.33 9.53 -18.27
CA GLY A 162 26.44 8.40 -18.46
C GLY A 162 25.08 8.88 -18.96
N THR A 163 24.77 8.64 -20.21
CA THR A 163 23.46 8.95 -20.81
C THR A 163 22.43 7.99 -20.18
N VAL A 164 21.79 8.39 -19.09
CA VAL A 164 20.60 7.71 -18.61
C VAL A 164 19.43 8.23 -19.43
N THR A 165 19.08 7.50 -20.48
CA THR A 165 17.84 7.71 -21.21
C THR A 165 16.68 7.31 -20.31
N GLN A 166 16.13 8.28 -19.60
CA GLN A 166 14.91 8.09 -18.84
C GLN A 166 13.75 7.99 -19.83
N THR A 167 13.46 6.78 -20.27
CA THR A 167 12.27 6.49 -21.09
C THR A 167 11.04 6.81 -20.25
N GLY A 168 10.25 7.77 -20.74
CA GLY A 168 9.13 8.38 -20.03
C GLY A 168 8.22 7.42 -19.29
N GLY A 169 7.72 7.89 -18.18
CA GLY A 169 6.93 7.29 -17.13
C GLY A 169 5.93 6.20 -17.50
N ARG A 170 6.42 5.01 -17.85
CA ARG A 170 5.58 3.83 -18.11
C ARG A 170 5.42 3.01 -16.83
N VAL A 171 4.23 2.50 -16.61
CA VAL A 171 3.98 1.43 -15.66
C VAL A 171 4.36 0.11 -16.30
N THR A 172 5.16 -0.71 -15.60
CA THR A 172 5.56 -2.04 -16.05
C THR A 172 5.13 -3.07 -15.00
N GLY A 173 4.79 -4.27 -15.44
CA GLY A 173 4.36 -5.34 -14.54
C GLY A 173 4.63 -6.72 -15.11
N THR A 174 4.83 -7.68 -14.22
CA THR A 174 4.97 -9.10 -14.53
C THR A 174 3.88 -9.86 -13.79
N PHE A 175 3.13 -10.68 -14.52
CA PHE A 175 2.04 -11.50 -13.99
C PHE A 175 2.31 -12.97 -14.25
N SER A 176 2.06 -13.81 -13.27
CA SER A 176 2.11 -15.27 -13.44
C SER A 176 0.87 -15.77 -14.18
N VAL A 177 1.06 -16.70 -15.11
CA VAL A 177 -0.03 -17.35 -15.85
C VAL A 177 -0.23 -18.77 -15.29
N PRO A 178 -1.47 -19.24 -15.02
CA PRO A 178 -1.72 -20.59 -14.59
C PRO A 178 -1.19 -21.60 -15.63
N LYS A 179 -0.43 -22.59 -15.17
CA LYS A 179 -0.03 -23.70 -16.05
C LYS A 179 -1.28 -24.53 -16.37
N ARG A 180 -1.57 -24.71 -17.66
CA ARG A 180 -2.56 -25.71 -18.11
C ARG A 180 -1.91 -27.09 -17.97
N ASN A 181 -2.54 -27.92 -17.16
CA ASN A 181 -2.26 -29.39 -17.17
C ASN A 181 -2.95 -29.99 -18.36
#